data_712a553f9231751a61e178244e235e67
#
_entry.id   712a553f9231751a61e178244e235e67
#
_cell.length_a   1.000
_cell.length_b   1.000
_cell.length_c   1.000
_cell.angle_alpha   90.00
_cell.angle_beta   90.00
_cell.angle_gamma   90.00
#
_symmetry.space_group_name_H-M   'P 1'
#
loop_
_entity.id
_entity.type
_entity.pdbx_description
1 polymer ?
#
loop_
_entity_poly.entity_id
_entity_poly.type
_entity_poly.pdbx_seq_one_letter_code
_entity_poly.pdbx_strand_id
1 'polypeptide(L)'
;MVTAESPSIFVCSEYRNNHSGTLLRSKLLALGYRHQLVSGAPPNDNAVLIVSKYAFNGMIFAQADEHFTHNVIEAEFEAFQLLGVYLPHKKKHRLFSFLIDRVKACDKPSIIVGDYNTGKNHIDQKGNSFWYTDDLAAMEDSGMSDAFRHIHGSQEEYSWYSHQGNGYRYDHSYVETPLLPLITTCDYLHAYRESGVSDHSPMRLNLG
;
A
#
# COMPACT_ATOMS: atom_id res chain seq x y z
N MET A 1 -9.51 -0.87 -14.81
CA MET A 1 -9.20 -0.05 -13.62
C MET A 1 -8.30 1.14 -13.97
N VAL A 2 -6.97 0.99 -14.12
CA VAL A 2 -6.03 2.13 -14.29
C VAL A 2 -6.42 3.11 -15.42
N THR A 3 -6.96 2.62 -16.53
CA THR A 3 -7.45 3.46 -17.63
C THR A 3 -8.67 4.31 -17.24
N ALA A 4 -9.58 3.76 -16.42
CA ALA A 4 -10.80 4.45 -16.01
C ALA A 4 -10.54 5.47 -14.90
N GLU A 5 -9.80 5.07 -13.87
CA GLU A 5 -9.49 5.91 -12.69
C GLU A 5 -8.36 6.92 -12.98
N SER A 6 -7.48 6.60 -13.91
CA SER A 6 -6.34 7.44 -14.34
C SER A 6 -5.53 8.06 -13.19
N PRO A 7 -5.14 7.30 -12.14
CA PRO A 7 -4.43 7.86 -11.01
C PRO A 7 -3.10 8.51 -11.43
N SER A 8 -2.60 9.45 -10.65
CA SER A 8 -1.27 10.05 -10.86
C SER A 8 -0.15 9.06 -10.53
N ILE A 9 -0.37 8.28 -9.47
CA ILE A 9 0.53 7.24 -8.96
C ILE A 9 -0.31 5.98 -8.75
N PHE A 10 0.22 4.82 -9.10
CA PHE A 10 -0.41 3.53 -8.86
C PHE A 10 0.58 2.59 -8.18
N VAL A 11 0.17 2.02 -7.05
CA VAL A 11 0.91 0.99 -6.32
C VAL A 11 0.19 -0.34 -6.48
N CYS A 12 0.92 -1.37 -6.84
CA CYS A 12 0.41 -2.72 -7.01
C CYS A 12 1.15 -3.67 -6.07
N SER A 13 0.46 -4.15 -5.06
CA SER A 13 0.87 -5.28 -4.24
C SER A 13 0.68 -6.59 -5.01
N GLU A 14 1.38 -7.65 -4.60
CA GLU A 14 1.37 -8.96 -5.27
C GLU A 14 1.77 -8.92 -6.77
N TYR A 15 2.47 -7.87 -7.18
CA TYR A 15 3.06 -7.83 -8.51
C TYR A 15 4.04 -9.00 -8.69
N ARG A 16 4.02 -9.63 -9.87
CA ARG A 16 4.99 -10.68 -10.20
C ARG A 16 5.90 -10.25 -11.33
N ASN A 17 7.21 -10.36 -11.08
CA ASN A 17 8.24 -9.94 -12.03
C ASN A 17 8.49 -11.04 -13.10
N ASN A 18 7.42 -11.46 -13.77
CA ASN A 18 7.40 -12.46 -14.83
C ASN A 18 6.94 -11.86 -16.17
N HIS A 19 6.68 -12.71 -17.16
CA HIS A 19 6.22 -12.27 -18.48
C HIS A 19 4.93 -11.41 -18.42
N SER A 20 3.94 -11.83 -17.64
CA SER A 20 2.68 -11.07 -17.47
C SER A 20 2.90 -9.71 -16.80
N GLY A 21 3.78 -9.67 -15.80
CA GLY A 21 4.18 -8.42 -15.15
C GLY A 21 4.91 -7.47 -16.10
N THR A 22 5.80 -8.00 -16.96
CA THR A 22 6.47 -7.21 -17.99
C THR A 22 5.45 -6.62 -18.98
N LEU A 23 4.46 -7.40 -19.40
CA LEU A 23 3.40 -6.93 -20.28
C LEU A 23 2.53 -5.85 -19.60
N LEU A 24 2.20 -6.03 -18.32
CA LEU A 24 1.48 -5.02 -17.53
C LEU A 24 2.27 -3.69 -17.50
N ARG A 25 3.56 -3.74 -17.20
CA ARG A 25 4.43 -2.54 -17.17
C ARG A 25 4.49 -1.84 -18.52
N SER A 26 4.58 -2.60 -19.62
CA SER A 26 4.56 -2.03 -20.98
C SER A 26 3.25 -1.32 -21.29
N LYS A 27 2.10 -1.88 -20.86
CA LYS A 27 0.80 -1.24 -21.00
C LYS A 27 0.69 0.03 -20.15
N LEU A 28 1.19 0.02 -18.92
CA LEU A 28 1.23 1.18 -18.04
C LEU A 28 2.12 2.28 -18.63
N LEU A 29 3.26 1.93 -19.23
CA LEU A 29 4.12 2.88 -19.95
C LEU A 29 3.36 3.56 -21.09
N ALA A 30 2.60 2.81 -21.89
CA ALA A 30 1.77 3.35 -22.98
C ALA A 30 0.65 4.27 -22.46
N LEU A 31 0.18 4.10 -21.23
CA LEU A 31 -0.78 4.98 -20.55
C LEU A 31 -0.14 6.21 -19.89
N GLY A 32 1.16 6.42 -20.08
CA GLY A 32 1.88 7.60 -19.58
C GLY A 32 2.57 7.42 -18.23
N TYR A 33 2.54 6.23 -17.62
CA TYR A 33 3.28 5.93 -16.39
C TYR A 33 4.75 5.65 -16.72
N ARG A 34 5.51 6.73 -16.95
CA ARG A 34 6.89 6.65 -17.45
C ARG A 34 7.90 6.25 -16.37
N HIS A 35 7.58 6.54 -15.12
CA HIS A 35 8.43 6.26 -13.97
C HIS A 35 7.91 5.00 -13.27
N GLN A 36 8.74 3.95 -13.23
CA GLN A 36 8.34 2.64 -12.72
C GLN A 36 9.43 2.06 -11.85
N LEU A 37 9.07 1.58 -10.67
CA LEU A 37 9.95 0.91 -9.71
C LEU A 37 9.33 -0.43 -9.31
N VAL A 38 10.14 -1.48 -9.33
CA VAL A 38 9.74 -2.84 -8.94
C VAL A 38 10.66 -3.33 -7.84
N SER A 39 10.14 -3.95 -6.80
CA SER A 39 10.95 -4.65 -5.81
C SER A 39 11.66 -5.86 -6.42
N GLY A 40 12.81 -6.23 -5.83
CA GLY A 40 13.72 -7.25 -6.39
C GLY A 40 13.27 -8.71 -6.22
N ALA A 41 11.96 -9.00 -6.16
CA ALA A 41 11.45 -10.36 -5.97
C ALA A 41 11.79 -11.29 -7.13
N PRO A 42 12.06 -12.60 -6.88
CA PRO A 42 12.11 -13.62 -7.90
C PRO A 42 10.80 -13.67 -8.73
N PRO A 43 10.82 -14.19 -9.97
CA PRO A 43 9.70 -14.10 -10.90
C PRO A 43 8.37 -14.67 -10.41
N ASN A 44 8.39 -15.62 -9.47
CA ASN A 44 7.20 -16.29 -8.94
C ASN A 44 6.79 -15.78 -7.55
N ASP A 45 7.56 -14.87 -6.96
CA ASP A 45 7.28 -14.32 -5.65
C ASP A 45 6.50 -13.02 -5.78
N ASN A 46 5.72 -12.72 -4.75
CA ASN A 46 4.98 -11.48 -4.69
C ASN A 46 5.93 -10.30 -4.45
N ALA A 47 5.79 -9.29 -5.28
CA ALA A 47 6.57 -8.07 -5.29
C ALA A 47 5.66 -6.86 -5.13
N VAL A 48 6.26 -5.69 -5.06
CA VAL A 48 5.59 -4.39 -5.12
C VAL A 48 6.03 -3.67 -6.40
N LEU A 49 5.08 -3.06 -7.09
CA LEU A 49 5.31 -2.17 -8.23
C LEU A 49 4.75 -0.79 -7.90
N ILE A 50 5.56 0.26 -8.03
CA ILE A 50 5.13 1.66 -8.06
C ILE A 50 5.28 2.18 -9.47
N VAL A 51 4.24 2.80 -10.01
CA VAL A 51 4.30 3.53 -11.27
C VAL A 51 3.71 4.91 -11.13
N SER A 52 4.30 5.89 -11.83
CA SER A 52 3.91 7.30 -11.72
C SER A 52 3.98 8.01 -13.08
N LYS A 53 3.10 8.99 -13.25
CA LYS A 53 3.17 9.98 -14.33
C LYS A 53 4.23 11.05 -14.05
N TYR A 54 4.61 11.23 -12.78
CA TYR A 54 5.61 12.19 -12.29
C TYR A 54 6.92 11.51 -11.96
N ALA A 55 8.02 12.25 -12.11
CA ALA A 55 9.34 11.76 -11.76
C ALA A 55 9.49 11.55 -10.23
N PHE A 56 10.26 10.55 -9.86
CA PHE A 56 10.65 10.27 -8.49
C PHE A 56 12.05 9.64 -8.44
N ASN A 57 12.71 9.74 -7.29
CA ASN A 57 13.89 8.94 -6.98
C ASN A 57 13.44 7.63 -6.34
N GLY A 58 13.81 6.49 -6.94
CA GLY A 58 13.39 5.18 -6.48
C GLY A 58 14.42 4.50 -5.61
N MET A 59 13.99 3.81 -4.54
CA MET A 59 14.85 3.01 -3.68
C MET A 59 14.26 1.61 -3.47
N ILE A 60 15.13 0.61 -3.61
CA ILE A 60 14.87 -0.81 -3.31
C ILE A 60 15.76 -1.20 -2.14
N PHE A 61 15.19 -1.81 -1.11
CA PHE A 61 15.89 -2.13 0.15
C PHE A 61 16.54 -3.53 0.14
N ALA A 62 17.07 -3.96 -1.00
CA ALA A 62 17.64 -5.31 -1.19
C ALA A 62 18.79 -5.68 -0.23
N GLN A 63 19.40 -4.69 0.40
CA GLN A 63 20.53 -4.91 1.33
C GLN A 63 20.16 -4.70 2.80
N ALA A 64 18.94 -4.20 3.10
CA ALA A 64 18.55 -3.87 4.48
C ALA A 64 18.31 -5.12 5.33
N ASP A 65 17.68 -6.13 4.77
CA ASP A 65 17.48 -7.46 5.36
C ASP A 65 17.01 -8.40 4.24
N GLU A 66 17.60 -9.59 4.12
CA GLU A 66 17.20 -10.59 3.12
C GLU A 66 15.72 -10.99 3.21
N HIS A 67 15.10 -10.79 4.38
CA HIS A 67 13.67 -11.05 4.60
C HIS A 67 12.74 -9.94 4.09
N PHE A 68 13.25 -8.75 3.71
CA PHE A 68 12.44 -7.57 3.37
C PHE A 68 12.57 -7.10 1.92
N THR A 69 13.45 -7.71 1.15
CA THR A 69 13.85 -7.27 -0.19
C THR A 69 12.70 -7.11 -1.17
N HIS A 70 11.56 -7.72 -0.90
CA HIS A 70 10.42 -7.79 -1.84
C HIS A 70 9.18 -7.06 -1.35
N ASN A 71 9.14 -6.70 -0.07
CA ASN A 71 7.95 -6.27 0.63
C ASN A 71 7.76 -4.76 0.68
N VAL A 72 8.86 -4.00 0.53
CA VAL A 72 8.84 -2.53 0.62
C VAL A 72 9.70 -1.94 -0.48
N ILE A 73 9.18 -0.93 -1.16
CA ILE A 73 9.93 -0.05 -2.06
C ILE A 73 9.51 1.40 -1.84
N GLU A 74 10.40 2.32 -2.17
CA GLU A 74 10.21 3.74 -1.92
C GLU A 74 10.33 4.56 -3.20
N ALA A 75 9.42 5.50 -3.37
CA ALA A 75 9.47 6.53 -4.38
C ALA A 75 9.48 7.91 -3.70
N GLU A 76 10.60 8.62 -3.78
CA GLU A 76 10.73 9.96 -3.26
C GLU A 76 10.36 10.99 -4.34
N PHE A 77 9.25 11.69 -4.11
CA PHE A 77 8.78 12.81 -4.92
C PHE A 77 9.34 14.15 -4.40
N GLU A 78 9.06 15.24 -5.10
CA GLU A 78 9.47 16.57 -4.68
C GLU A 78 8.88 16.94 -3.31
N ALA A 79 7.59 16.70 -3.10
CA ALA A 79 6.83 17.13 -1.92
C ALA A 79 6.67 16.08 -0.82
N PHE A 80 6.84 14.79 -1.12
CA PHE A 80 6.59 13.70 -0.17
C PHE A 80 7.35 12.42 -0.55
N GLN A 81 7.45 11.50 0.40
CA GLN A 81 7.94 10.14 0.22
C GLN A 81 6.74 9.16 0.17
N LEU A 82 6.77 8.21 -0.76
CA LEU A 82 5.80 7.14 -0.86
C LEU A 82 6.48 5.78 -0.66
N LEU A 83 6.04 5.04 0.34
CA LEU A 83 6.42 3.64 0.55
C LEU A 83 5.29 2.74 0.05
N GLY A 84 5.56 1.93 -0.97
CA GLY A 84 4.67 0.88 -1.43
C GLY A 84 4.97 -0.42 -0.71
N VAL A 85 3.95 -1.08 -0.15
CA VAL A 85 4.14 -2.26 0.69
C VAL A 85 3.27 -3.45 0.26
N TYR A 86 3.81 -4.65 0.47
CA TYR A 86 3.09 -5.92 0.54
C TYR A 86 3.59 -6.68 1.77
N LEU A 87 2.85 -6.62 2.87
CA LEU A 87 3.27 -7.27 4.11
C LEU A 87 2.75 -8.70 4.16
N PRO A 88 3.60 -9.70 4.47
CA PRO A 88 3.17 -11.10 4.55
C PRO A 88 2.21 -11.32 5.73
N HIS A 89 1.40 -12.39 5.68
CA HIS A 89 0.47 -12.72 6.78
C HIS A 89 1.16 -12.91 8.14
N LYS A 90 2.42 -13.37 8.16
CA LYS A 90 3.16 -13.70 9.38
C LYS A 90 4.56 -13.10 9.36
N LYS A 91 5.18 -13.00 10.55
CA LYS A 91 6.59 -12.59 10.74
C LYS A 91 6.89 -11.16 10.23
N LYS A 92 5.95 -10.22 10.39
CA LYS A 92 6.05 -8.87 9.86
C LYS A 92 6.37 -7.76 10.89
N HIS A 93 6.62 -8.10 12.17
CA HIS A 93 7.00 -7.09 13.18
C HIS A 93 8.21 -6.25 12.74
N ARG A 94 9.25 -6.90 12.17
CA ARG A 94 10.44 -6.18 11.67
C ARG A 94 10.12 -5.23 10.52
N LEU A 95 9.13 -5.58 9.68
CA LEU A 95 8.68 -4.68 8.59
C LEU A 95 8.03 -3.43 9.16
N PHE A 96 7.19 -3.55 10.18
CA PHE A 96 6.61 -2.40 10.86
C PHE A 96 7.68 -1.51 11.50
N SER A 97 8.62 -2.10 12.23
CA SER A 97 9.75 -1.36 12.80
C SER A 97 10.57 -0.65 11.71
N PHE A 98 10.88 -1.34 10.62
CA PHE A 98 11.58 -0.77 9.48
C PHE A 98 10.82 0.42 8.85
N LEU A 99 9.50 0.31 8.65
CA LEU A 99 8.67 1.40 8.12
C LEU A 99 8.69 2.62 9.04
N ILE A 100 8.55 2.42 10.35
CA ILE A 100 8.61 3.48 11.37
C ILE A 100 9.98 4.18 11.33
N ASP A 101 11.06 3.41 11.30
CA ASP A 101 12.43 3.97 11.25
C ASP A 101 12.67 4.72 9.94
N ARG A 102 12.12 4.22 8.83
CA ARG A 102 12.26 4.86 7.52
C ARG A 102 11.52 6.19 7.45
N VAL A 103 10.29 6.26 7.99
CA VAL A 103 9.53 7.51 8.10
C VAL A 103 10.32 8.54 8.93
N LYS A 104 10.83 8.15 10.11
CA LYS A 104 11.60 9.04 10.98
C LYS A 104 12.91 9.54 10.36
N ALA A 105 13.49 8.77 9.44
CA ALA A 105 14.75 9.11 8.79
C ALA A 105 14.58 10.02 7.56
N CYS A 106 13.35 10.30 7.13
CA CYS A 106 13.06 11.13 5.97
C CYS A 106 12.69 12.56 6.41
N ASP A 107 13.21 13.56 5.70
CA ASP A 107 12.88 14.96 5.95
C ASP A 107 11.55 15.39 5.28
N LYS A 108 10.99 14.54 4.40
CA LYS A 108 9.73 14.79 3.71
C LYS A 108 8.59 14.01 4.36
N PRO A 109 7.37 14.55 4.37
CA PRO A 109 6.22 13.81 4.90
C PRO A 109 5.97 12.54 4.10
N SER A 110 5.57 11.49 4.78
CA SER A 110 5.52 10.12 4.27
C SER A 110 4.09 9.64 4.06
N ILE A 111 3.91 8.82 3.01
CA ILE A 111 2.73 8.01 2.74
C ILE A 111 3.17 6.56 2.65
N ILE A 112 2.50 5.64 3.36
CA ILE A 112 2.71 4.20 3.25
C ILE A 112 1.42 3.56 2.76
N VAL A 113 1.46 2.93 1.59
CA VAL A 113 0.26 2.36 0.95
C VAL A 113 0.49 0.95 0.45
N GLY A 114 -0.50 0.09 0.61
CA GLY A 114 -0.49 -1.26 0.06
C GLY A 114 -1.30 -2.27 0.87
N ASP A 115 -1.03 -3.55 0.64
CA ASP A 115 -1.62 -4.65 1.37
C ASP A 115 -0.79 -4.97 2.62
N TYR A 116 -1.40 -4.77 3.76
CA TYR A 116 -0.80 -5.03 5.07
C TYR A 116 -1.09 -6.45 5.57
N ASN A 117 -2.05 -7.16 4.96
CA ASN A 117 -2.53 -8.47 5.43
C ASN A 117 -2.85 -8.47 6.93
N THR A 118 -3.28 -7.34 7.48
CA THR A 118 -3.70 -7.12 8.86
C THR A 118 -4.51 -5.84 8.96
N GLY A 119 -5.13 -5.62 10.10
CA GLY A 119 -5.92 -4.45 10.44
C GLY A 119 -6.12 -4.36 11.94
N LYS A 120 -6.99 -3.47 12.38
CA LYS A 120 -7.41 -3.35 13.79
C LYS A 120 -8.54 -4.34 14.08
N ASN A 121 -8.39 -5.08 15.19
CA ASN A 121 -9.42 -5.99 15.66
C ASN A 121 -10.73 -5.22 15.96
N HIS A 122 -11.87 -5.87 15.69
CA HIS A 122 -13.23 -5.37 15.91
C HIS A 122 -13.66 -4.17 15.05
N ILE A 123 -12.77 -3.61 14.27
CA ILE A 123 -13.09 -2.47 13.39
C ILE A 123 -12.75 -2.75 11.92
N ASP A 124 -11.65 -3.47 11.64
CA ASP A 124 -11.24 -3.87 10.30
C ASP A 124 -11.61 -5.35 10.02
N GLN A 125 -12.22 -5.98 10.98
CA GLN A 125 -12.88 -7.28 10.94
C GLN A 125 -13.87 -7.40 12.09
N LYS A 126 -14.84 -8.32 11.99
CA LYS A 126 -15.82 -8.56 13.08
C LYS A 126 -15.24 -9.24 14.32
N GLY A 127 -14.05 -9.82 14.23
CA GLY A 127 -13.40 -10.57 15.29
C GLY A 127 -12.09 -9.95 15.77
N ASN A 128 -11.26 -10.80 16.39
CA ASN A 128 -9.98 -10.43 16.98
C ASN A 128 -8.83 -11.34 16.50
N SER A 129 -8.86 -11.80 15.26
CA SER A 129 -7.86 -12.72 14.72
C SER A 129 -6.61 -12.02 14.16
N PHE A 130 -6.54 -10.71 14.13
CA PHE A 130 -5.35 -9.97 13.74
C PHE A 130 -4.29 -9.97 14.85
N TRP A 131 -3.08 -10.33 14.50
CA TRP A 131 -1.97 -10.46 15.44
C TRP A 131 -1.08 -9.21 15.52
N TYR A 132 -1.22 -8.28 14.56
CA TYR A 132 -0.33 -7.12 14.38
C TYR A 132 -1.03 -5.79 14.67
N THR A 133 -2.09 -5.83 15.48
CA THR A 133 -2.82 -4.61 15.89
C THR A 133 -1.93 -3.66 16.68
N ASP A 134 -1.05 -4.21 17.52
CA ASP A 134 -0.11 -3.41 18.33
C ASP A 134 0.97 -2.76 17.44
N ASP A 135 1.41 -3.42 16.37
CA ASP A 135 2.34 -2.84 15.42
C ASP A 135 1.71 -1.67 14.64
N LEU A 136 0.41 -1.79 14.28
CA LEU A 136 -0.34 -0.67 13.69
C LEU A 136 -0.49 0.50 14.67
N ALA A 137 -0.75 0.22 15.95
CA ALA A 137 -0.78 1.24 16.99
C ALA A 137 0.58 1.94 17.14
N ALA A 138 1.69 1.19 17.10
CA ALA A 138 3.03 1.76 17.13
C ALA A 138 3.33 2.66 15.91
N MET A 139 2.81 2.33 14.72
CA MET A 139 2.87 3.23 13.56
C MET A 139 2.10 4.53 13.82
N GLU A 140 0.90 4.44 14.40
CA GLU A 140 0.10 5.63 14.73
C GLU A 140 0.79 6.48 15.80
N ASP A 141 1.36 5.88 16.83
CA ASP A 141 2.14 6.55 17.87
C ASP A 141 3.40 7.23 17.30
N SER A 142 3.90 6.78 16.14
CA SER A 142 5.02 7.40 15.45
C SER A 142 4.65 8.62 14.59
N GLY A 143 3.37 9.03 14.56
CA GLY A 143 2.87 10.18 13.82
C GLY A 143 2.20 9.84 12.48
N MET A 144 1.99 8.56 12.18
CA MET A 144 1.22 8.11 11.03
C MET A 144 -0.27 8.03 11.37
N SER A 145 -1.12 8.29 10.40
CA SER A 145 -2.59 8.18 10.55
C SER A 145 -3.18 7.38 9.40
N ASP A 146 -4.09 6.47 9.71
CA ASP A 146 -4.87 5.76 8.71
C ASP A 146 -5.80 6.74 7.97
N ALA A 147 -5.55 6.98 6.69
CA ALA A 147 -6.26 7.95 5.88
C ALA A 147 -7.76 7.63 5.77
N PHE A 148 -8.13 6.35 5.66
CA PHE A 148 -9.53 5.94 5.63
C PHE A 148 -10.22 6.26 6.98
N ARG A 149 -9.57 5.94 8.09
CA ARG A 149 -10.09 6.22 9.42
C ARG A 149 -10.16 7.71 9.73
N HIS A 150 -9.24 8.50 9.18
CA HIS A 150 -9.29 9.96 9.28
C HIS A 150 -10.57 10.55 8.66
N ILE A 151 -10.99 10.03 7.49
CA ILE A 151 -12.19 10.52 6.78
C ILE A 151 -13.49 9.91 7.32
N HIS A 152 -13.51 8.59 7.57
CA HIS A 152 -14.73 7.82 7.81
C HIS A 152 -14.89 7.34 9.26
N GLY A 153 -13.91 7.62 10.14
CA GLY A 153 -13.96 7.19 11.54
C GLY A 153 -14.06 5.67 11.67
N SER A 154 -15.05 5.22 12.43
CA SER A 154 -15.27 3.80 12.72
C SER A 154 -16.18 3.10 11.70
N GLN A 155 -16.40 3.68 10.52
CA GLN A 155 -17.21 3.04 9.48
C GLN A 155 -16.71 1.63 9.19
N GLU A 156 -17.64 0.65 9.17
CA GLU A 156 -17.34 -0.73 8.76
C GLU A 156 -16.99 -0.75 7.27
N GLU A 157 -15.82 -1.31 6.97
CA GLU A 157 -15.32 -1.36 5.59
C GLU A 157 -14.37 -2.54 5.41
N TYR A 158 -14.44 -3.21 4.23
CA TYR A 158 -13.63 -4.38 3.93
C TYR A 158 -13.07 -4.32 2.51
N SER A 159 -11.76 -4.48 2.39
CA SER A 159 -11.10 -4.55 1.09
C SER A 159 -11.09 -5.97 0.50
N TRP A 160 -11.16 -6.98 1.34
CA TRP A 160 -11.09 -8.39 0.96
C TRP A 160 -12.11 -9.24 1.72
N TYR A 161 -12.54 -10.35 1.11
CA TYR A 161 -13.45 -11.32 1.73
C TYR A 161 -12.91 -12.72 1.63
N SER A 162 -12.98 -13.47 2.73
CA SER A 162 -12.64 -14.89 2.74
C SER A 162 -13.67 -15.73 1.97
N HIS A 163 -13.32 -16.98 1.63
CA HIS A 163 -14.26 -17.93 1.04
C HIS A 163 -15.51 -18.21 1.89
N GLN A 164 -15.45 -17.90 3.19
CA GLN A 164 -16.59 -18.02 4.12
C GLN A 164 -17.43 -16.75 4.18
N GLY A 165 -17.09 -15.72 3.40
CA GLY A 165 -17.77 -14.43 3.39
C GLY A 165 -17.40 -13.49 4.53
N ASN A 166 -16.37 -13.79 5.32
CA ASN A 166 -15.87 -12.86 6.33
C ASN A 166 -15.08 -11.75 5.67
N GLY A 167 -15.41 -10.49 5.99
CA GLY A 167 -14.73 -9.31 5.48
C GLY A 167 -13.52 -8.89 6.33
N TYR A 168 -12.50 -8.39 5.66
CA TYR A 168 -11.25 -7.89 6.25
C TYR A 168 -10.80 -6.65 5.50
N ARG A 169 -10.37 -5.62 6.22
CA ARG A 169 -9.69 -4.47 5.64
C ARG A 169 -8.19 -4.69 5.77
N TYR A 170 -7.57 -5.18 4.69
CA TYR A 170 -6.16 -5.50 4.60
C TYR A 170 -5.34 -4.39 3.94
N ASP A 171 -6.00 -3.62 3.08
CA ASP A 171 -5.35 -2.56 2.31
C ASP A 171 -5.49 -1.24 3.04
N HIS A 172 -4.37 -0.56 3.29
CA HIS A 172 -4.33 0.68 4.04
C HIS A 172 -3.51 1.75 3.34
N SER A 173 -3.84 3.02 3.60
CA SER A 173 -2.97 4.17 3.39
C SER A 173 -2.74 4.85 4.72
N TYR A 174 -1.51 4.78 5.21
CA TYR A 174 -1.07 5.57 6.34
C TYR A 174 -0.38 6.83 5.84
N VAL A 175 -0.74 7.97 6.36
CA VAL A 175 -0.15 9.27 6.00
C VAL A 175 0.39 9.97 7.25
N GLU A 176 1.48 10.69 7.10
CA GLU A 176 2.03 11.51 8.17
C GLU A 176 1.17 12.75 8.44
N THR A 177 1.15 13.21 9.68
CA THR A 177 0.32 14.32 10.16
C THR A 177 0.33 15.57 9.25
N PRO A 178 1.46 16.02 8.66
CA PRO A 178 1.45 17.20 7.76
C PRO A 178 0.59 17.04 6.50
N LEU A 179 0.32 15.80 6.06
CA LEU A 179 -0.49 15.52 4.87
C LEU A 179 -1.97 15.36 5.16
N LEU A 180 -2.37 15.16 6.41
CA LEU A 180 -3.78 14.94 6.79
C LEU A 180 -4.73 16.03 6.30
N PRO A 181 -4.39 17.34 6.43
CA PRO A 181 -5.27 18.42 5.95
C PRO A 181 -5.47 18.43 4.44
N LEU A 182 -4.60 17.74 3.68
CA LEU A 182 -4.67 17.66 2.22
C LEU A 182 -5.53 16.49 1.74
N ILE A 183 -5.92 15.55 2.60
CA ILE A 183 -6.75 14.41 2.21
C ILE A 183 -8.16 14.91 1.88
N THR A 184 -8.56 14.73 0.62
CA THR A 184 -9.90 15.06 0.16
C THR A 184 -10.82 13.85 0.13
N THR A 185 -10.30 12.69 -0.24
CA THR A 185 -11.02 11.40 -0.21
C THR A 185 -10.07 10.24 0.06
N CYS A 186 -10.60 9.19 0.71
CA CYS A 186 -9.95 7.89 0.85
C CYS A 186 -11.03 6.81 0.79
N ASP A 187 -11.16 6.11 -0.34
CA ASP A 187 -12.28 5.20 -0.62
C ASP A 187 -11.80 3.88 -1.20
N TYR A 188 -12.64 2.82 -1.07
CA TYR A 188 -12.44 1.55 -1.75
C TYR A 188 -13.30 1.43 -3.00
N LEU A 189 -12.70 0.99 -4.10
CA LEU A 189 -13.35 0.83 -5.41
C LEU A 189 -13.87 -0.60 -5.56
N HIS A 190 -14.94 -0.94 -4.85
CA HIS A 190 -15.48 -2.30 -4.74
C HIS A 190 -15.88 -2.93 -6.07
N ALA A 191 -16.35 -2.13 -7.03
CA ALA A 191 -16.75 -2.61 -8.35
C ALA A 191 -15.66 -3.44 -9.05
N TYR A 192 -14.38 -3.17 -8.80
CA TYR A 192 -13.28 -3.94 -9.38
C TYR A 192 -13.10 -5.32 -8.74
N ARG A 193 -13.36 -5.46 -7.44
CA ARG A 193 -13.40 -6.74 -6.76
C ARG A 193 -14.65 -7.53 -7.18
N GLU A 194 -15.82 -6.89 -7.18
CA GLU A 194 -17.09 -7.50 -7.53
C GLU A 194 -17.14 -8.00 -8.97
N SER A 195 -16.46 -7.31 -9.89
CA SER A 195 -16.33 -7.75 -11.29
C SER A 195 -15.21 -8.77 -11.53
N GLY A 196 -14.46 -9.17 -10.48
CA GLY A 196 -13.38 -10.15 -10.59
C GLY A 196 -12.10 -9.65 -11.26
N VAL A 197 -11.90 -8.33 -11.35
CA VAL A 197 -10.63 -7.73 -11.84
C VAL A 197 -9.51 -7.94 -10.83
N SER A 198 -9.84 -7.95 -9.54
CA SER A 198 -8.97 -8.28 -8.41
C SER A 198 -9.83 -8.98 -7.35
N ASP A 199 -9.22 -9.74 -6.46
CA ASP A 199 -9.87 -10.27 -5.25
C ASP A 199 -9.85 -9.26 -4.09
N HIS A 200 -9.07 -8.17 -4.21
CA HIS A 200 -9.11 -7.00 -3.35
C HIS A 200 -9.87 -5.84 -4.00
N SER A 201 -10.48 -5.00 -3.18
CA SER A 201 -10.99 -3.68 -3.60
C SER A 201 -9.84 -2.69 -3.61
N PRO A 202 -9.45 -2.14 -4.77
CA PRO A 202 -8.41 -1.11 -4.81
C PRO A 202 -8.79 0.08 -3.96
N MET A 203 -7.82 0.64 -3.22
CA MET A 203 -8.00 1.86 -2.46
C MET A 203 -7.58 3.07 -3.29
N ARG A 204 -8.36 4.14 -3.21
CA ARG A 204 -8.07 5.44 -3.80
C ARG A 204 -7.88 6.47 -2.70
N LEU A 205 -6.71 7.13 -2.69
CA LEU A 205 -6.39 8.28 -1.85
C LEU A 205 -6.20 9.50 -2.74
N ASN A 206 -6.94 10.57 -2.48
CA ASN A 206 -6.76 11.85 -3.15
C ASN A 206 -6.27 12.91 -2.15
N LEU A 207 -5.23 13.62 -2.56
CA LEU A 207 -4.69 14.79 -1.90
C LEU A 207 -4.99 16.02 -2.76
N GLY A 208 -5.45 17.12 -2.13
CA GLY A 208 -5.74 18.41 -2.77
C GLY A 208 -4.55 19.33 -2.78
#